data_ef435afa5f436e8ba6c96b1f6b174749
#
_entry.id   ef435afa5f436e8ba6c96b1f6b174749
#
_cell.length_a   1.000
_cell.length_b   1.000
_cell.length_c   1.000
_cell.angle_alpha   90.00
_cell.angle_beta   90.00
_cell.angle_gamma   90.00
#
_symmetry.space_group_name_H-M   'P 1'
#
loop_
_entity.id
_entity.type
_entity.pdbx_description
1 polymer ?
#
loop_
_entity_poly.entity_id
_entity_poly.type
_entity_poly.pdbx_seq_one_letter_code
_entity_poly.pdbx_strand_id
1 'polypeptide(L)'
;MKNTLFVAGLLLFSSLQASAQLLTAESFEKTNIDKYDGKSDKVQQYVPAAEALKSRFEIDKNNQVVSSQVIELSGMDKDKIYDNINGWFAKAFADKNSTIKTNDKEKGQLVANTVLRNIVKFPHQIVSVNMTVRIDVKDGKIRLSNTINNYIINSDTEWDAKKRYPFVDDQEALRKKVSSSGYVAACIFTEIVAEQLKDAATPKVTNDTDDDW
;
A
#
# COMPACT_ATOMS: atom_id res chain seq x y z
N MET A 1 -14.76 1.42 -25.97
CA MET A 1 -14.93 2.25 -24.79
C MET A 1 -15.54 1.36 -23.71
N LYS A 2 -14.74 0.84 -22.78
CA LYS A 2 -15.22 0.03 -21.63
C LYS A 2 -15.09 0.90 -20.39
N ASN A 3 -16.23 1.33 -19.87
CA ASN A 3 -16.32 2.08 -18.61
C ASN A 3 -15.95 1.16 -17.46
N THR A 4 -14.82 1.41 -16.84
CA THR A 4 -14.44 0.75 -15.58
C THR A 4 -15.15 1.47 -14.45
N LEU A 5 -16.26 0.90 -13.99
CA LEU A 5 -16.94 1.38 -12.79
C LEU A 5 -16.06 1.08 -11.58
N PHE A 6 -15.47 2.11 -11.00
CA PHE A 6 -14.81 2.05 -9.68
C PHE A 6 -15.92 1.97 -8.61
N VAL A 7 -16.17 0.77 -8.10
CA VAL A 7 -17.00 0.61 -6.90
C VAL A 7 -16.10 0.88 -5.69
N ALA A 8 -16.20 2.09 -5.15
CA ALA A 8 -15.60 2.45 -3.87
C ALA A 8 -16.31 1.68 -2.75
N GLY A 9 -15.67 0.62 -2.26
CA GLY A 9 -16.07 -0.05 -1.02
C GLY A 9 -15.65 0.81 0.17
N LEU A 10 -16.61 1.54 0.74
CA LEU A 10 -16.43 2.40 1.90
C LEU A 10 -16.10 1.54 3.12
N LEU A 11 -14.84 1.42 3.48
CA LEU A 11 -14.41 0.94 4.80
C LEU A 11 -14.39 2.16 5.73
N LEU A 12 -15.39 2.24 6.62
CA LEU A 12 -15.42 3.19 7.72
C LEU A 12 -14.29 2.84 8.71
N PHE A 13 -13.12 3.46 8.52
CA PHE A 13 -12.12 3.51 9.58
C PHE A 13 -12.45 4.65 10.53
N SER A 14 -13.12 4.31 11.63
CA SER A 14 -13.26 5.20 12.78
C SER A 14 -11.88 5.56 13.33
N SER A 15 -11.68 6.85 13.58
CA SER A 15 -10.49 7.48 14.15
C SER A 15 -10.03 6.78 15.45
N LEU A 16 -9.04 5.89 15.36
CA LEU A 16 -8.21 5.48 16.49
C LEU A 16 -6.87 6.17 16.34
N GLN A 17 -6.64 7.19 17.16
CA GLN A 17 -5.38 7.88 17.34
C GLN A 17 -4.41 6.97 18.09
N ALA A 18 -3.73 6.11 17.37
CA ALA A 18 -2.45 5.53 17.76
C ALA A 18 -1.63 5.43 16.49
N SER A 19 -0.32 5.60 16.56
CA SER A 19 0.62 5.38 15.44
C SER A 19 0.56 3.90 15.03
N ALA A 20 -0.54 3.51 14.41
CA ALA A 20 -0.83 2.15 14.01
C ALA A 20 -0.30 1.95 12.61
N GLN A 21 0.38 0.85 12.38
CA GLN A 21 0.75 0.38 11.05
C GLN A 21 -0.48 0.48 10.13
N LEU A 22 -0.32 1.08 8.93
CA LEU A 22 -1.40 1.33 7.98
C LEU A 22 -2.16 0.05 7.59
N LEU A 23 -1.48 -1.08 7.55
CA LEU A 23 -2.06 -2.40 7.35
C LEU A 23 -1.48 -3.37 8.38
N THR A 24 -2.32 -3.89 9.26
CA THR A 24 -1.98 -4.92 10.25
C THR A 24 -2.46 -6.29 9.78
N ALA A 25 -1.94 -7.37 10.38
CA ALA A 25 -2.44 -8.72 10.12
C ALA A 25 -3.95 -8.83 10.41
N GLU A 26 -4.42 -8.24 11.51
CA GLU A 26 -5.83 -8.25 11.87
C GLU A 26 -6.72 -7.51 10.85
N SER A 27 -6.29 -6.32 10.40
CA SER A 27 -7.04 -5.58 9.38
C SER A 27 -6.98 -6.28 8.01
N PHE A 28 -5.86 -6.93 7.68
CA PHE A 28 -5.74 -7.72 6.47
C PHE A 28 -6.64 -8.95 6.49
N GLU A 29 -6.72 -9.69 7.60
CA GLU A 29 -7.63 -10.83 7.75
C GLU A 29 -9.11 -10.44 7.60
N LYS A 30 -9.47 -9.21 8.01
CA LYS A 30 -10.81 -8.65 7.85
C LYS A 30 -11.09 -8.15 6.43
N THR A 31 -10.06 -8.02 5.59
CA THR A 31 -10.26 -7.61 4.21
C THR A 31 -10.97 -8.72 3.45
N ASN A 32 -12.08 -8.40 2.81
CA ASN A 32 -12.77 -9.35 1.95
C ASN A 32 -11.98 -9.56 0.66
N ILE A 33 -11.14 -10.60 0.66
CA ILE A 33 -10.32 -10.99 -0.50
C ILE A 33 -11.21 -11.61 -1.59
N ASP A 34 -12.38 -12.17 -1.23
CA ASP A 34 -13.34 -12.75 -2.17
C ASP A 34 -13.82 -11.74 -3.22
N LYS A 35 -13.76 -10.44 -2.92
CA LYS A 35 -14.09 -9.38 -3.90
C LYS A 35 -13.22 -9.43 -5.16
N TYR A 36 -12.03 -10.04 -5.08
CA TYR A 36 -11.12 -10.15 -6.23
C TYR A 36 -11.32 -11.44 -7.04
N ASP A 37 -11.87 -12.49 -6.45
CA ASP A 37 -11.98 -13.81 -7.11
C ASP A 37 -13.33 -14.52 -6.92
N GLY A 38 -14.15 -14.17 -5.94
CA GLY A 38 -15.47 -14.76 -5.72
C GLY A 38 -15.48 -16.20 -5.18
N LYS A 39 -14.37 -16.70 -4.62
CA LYS A 39 -14.27 -18.05 -4.07
C LYS A 39 -14.05 -18.05 -2.55
N SER A 40 -14.69 -18.99 -1.85
CA SER A 40 -14.84 -18.99 -0.38
C SER A 40 -13.77 -19.74 0.41
N ASP A 41 -12.77 -20.38 -0.21
CA ASP A 41 -11.72 -21.11 0.50
C ASP A 41 -10.53 -20.20 0.82
N LYS A 42 -10.47 -19.72 2.07
CA LYS A 42 -9.45 -18.74 2.55
C LYS A 42 -8.00 -19.10 2.24
N VAL A 43 -7.69 -20.38 2.08
CA VAL A 43 -6.32 -20.84 1.87
C VAL A 43 -5.93 -20.84 0.39
N GLN A 44 -6.89 -21.03 -0.50
CA GLN A 44 -6.70 -21.04 -1.95
C GLN A 44 -6.95 -19.66 -2.60
N GLN A 45 -7.56 -18.72 -1.89
CA GLN A 45 -7.95 -17.39 -2.38
C GLN A 45 -6.78 -16.52 -2.84
N TYR A 46 -5.60 -16.67 -2.24
CA TYR A 46 -4.48 -15.76 -2.53
C TYR A 46 -3.96 -15.90 -3.97
N VAL A 47 -3.93 -17.11 -4.53
CA VAL A 47 -3.42 -17.31 -5.89
C VAL A 47 -4.34 -16.67 -6.94
N PRO A 48 -5.66 -16.96 -6.94
CA PRO A 48 -6.59 -16.27 -7.83
C PRO A 48 -6.64 -14.76 -7.62
N ALA A 49 -6.60 -14.28 -6.37
CA ALA A 49 -6.56 -12.85 -6.08
C ALA A 49 -5.29 -12.18 -6.62
N ALA A 50 -4.12 -12.82 -6.46
CA ALA A 50 -2.87 -12.33 -7.00
C ALA A 50 -2.88 -12.27 -8.54
N GLU A 51 -3.50 -13.27 -9.20
CA GLU A 51 -3.69 -13.25 -10.66
C GLU A 51 -4.60 -12.11 -11.10
N ALA A 52 -5.71 -11.88 -10.40
CA ALA A 52 -6.63 -10.77 -10.69
C ALA A 52 -5.97 -9.40 -10.50
N LEU A 53 -5.02 -9.31 -9.58
CA LEU A 53 -4.29 -8.09 -9.23
C LEU A 53 -2.93 -7.95 -9.94
N LYS A 54 -2.51 -8.90 -10.78
CA LYS A 54 -1.13 -8.96 -11.30
C LYS A 54 -0.67 -7.71 -12.06
N SER A 55 -1.60 -6.96 -12.63
CA SER A 55 -1.31 -5.69 -13.31
C SER A 55 -1.09 -4.50 -12.39
N ARG A 56 -1.24 -4.67 -11.07
CA ARG A 56 -1.03 -3.58 -10.09
C ARG A 56 0.44 -3.24 -9.88
N PHE A 57 1.32 -4.21 -10.07
CA PHE A 57 2.76 -4.03 -10.05
C PHE A 57 3.37 -4.55 -11.33
N GLU A 58 4.45 -3.94 -11.75
CA GLU A 58 5.26 -4.34 -12.90
C GLU A 58 6.74 -4.38 -12.54
N ILE A 59 7.54 -5.10 -13.33
CA ILE A 59 8.99 -5.03 -13.20
C ILE A 59 9.48 -3.86 -14.07
N ASP A 60 10.02 -2.83 -13.41
CA ASP A 60 10.49 -1.62 -14.07
C ASP A 60 11.86 -1.83 -14.76
N LYS A 61 12.33 -0.77 -15.45
CA LYS A 61 13.65 -0.77 -16.13
C LYS A 61 14.85 -0.97 -15.19
N ASN A 62 14.67 -0.72 -13.89
CA ASN A 62 15.68 -0.95 -12.86
C ASN A 62 15.54 -2.34 -12.23
N ASN A 63 14.70 -3.20 -12.82
CA ASN A 63 14.44 -4.55 -12.36
C ASN A 63 13.84 -4.60 -10.93
N GLN A 64 12.99 -3.61 -10.60
CA GLN A 64 12.25 -3.50 -9.34
C GLN A 64 10.77 -3.78 -9.57
N VAL A 65 10.10 -4.36 -8.57
CA VAL A 65 8.65 -4.61 -8.59
C VAL A 65 7.94 -3.36 -8.09
N VAL A 66 7.39 -2.55 -9.00
CA VAL A 66 6.86 -1.21 -8.72
C VAL A 66 5.41 -1.07 -9.15
N SER A 67 4.61 -0.42 -8.32
CA SER A 67 3.32 0.16 -8.66
C SER A 67 3.46 1.68 -8.65
N SER A 68 2.98 2.35 -9.70
CA SER A 68 3.03 3.81 -9.78
C SER A 68 1.68 4.37 -10.24
N GLN A 69 1.20 5.41 -9.56
CA GLN A 69 -0.03 6.11 -9.92
C GLN A 69 0.10 7.61 -9.71
N VAL A 70 -0.65 8.37 -10.47
CA VAL A 70 -0.74 9.84 -10.35
C VAL A 70 -2.10 10.20 -9.76
N ILE A 71 -2.08 11.06 -8.74
CA ILE A 71 -3.26 11.66 -8.13
C ILE A 71 -3.29 13.12 -8.59
N GLU A 72 -4.30 13.49 -9.36
CA GLU A 72 -4.48 14.85 -9.84
C GLU A 72 -5.16 15.71 -8.76
N LEU A 73 -4.60 16.90 -8.54
CA LEU A 73 -5.00 17.89 -7.53
C LEU A 73 -5.06 19.28 -8.17
N SER A 74 -5.85 19.42 -9.23
CA SER A 74 -5.92 20.62 -10.04
C SER A 74 -6.11 21.90 -9.21
N GLY A 75 -5.32 22.93 -9.50
CA GLY A 75 -5.40 24.23 -8.83
C GLY A 75 -4.63 24.34 -7.50
N MET A 76 -3.93 23.28 -7.10
CA MET A 76 -3.07 23.33 -5.90
C MET A 76 -1.60 23.44 -6.29
N ASP A 77 -0.87 24.35 -5.64
CA ASP A 77 0.58 24.43 -5.79
C ASP A 77 1.31 23.31 -5.02
N LYS A 78 2.55 23.05 -5.41
CA LYS A 78 3.40 22.01 -4.82
C LYS A 78 3.55 22.18 -3.31
N ASP A 79 3.79 23.38 -2.83
CA ASP A 79 4.10 23.63 -1.43
C ASP A 79 2.87 23.36 -0.56
N LYS A 80 1.68 23.78 -0.99
CA LYS A 80 0.42 23.50 -0.32
C LYS A 80 0.12 21.99 -0.28
N ILE A 81 0.29 21.30 -1.40
CA ILE A 81 0.13 19.84 -1.43
C ILE A 81 1.09 19.17 -0.44
N TYR A 82 2.38 19.57 -0.48
CA TYR A 82 3.40 19.00 0.39
C TYR A 82 3.06 19.20 1.87
N ASP A 83 2.71 20.43 2.27
CA ASP A 83 2.37 20.75 3.66
C ASP A 83 1.16 19.95 4.15
N ASN A 84 0.15 19.78 3.31
CA ASN A 84 -1.04 18.99 3.64
C ASN A 84 -0.68 17.53 3.93
N ILE A 85 0.16 16.91 3.10
CA ILE A 85 0.47 15.47 3.23
C ILE A 85 1.59 15.16 4.21
N ASN A 86 2.48 16.11 4.51
CA ASN A 86 3.66 15.88 5.35
C ASN A 86 3.29 15.42 6.78
N GLY A 87 2.28 16.04 7.37
CA GLY A 87 1.79 15.65 8.69
C GLY A 87 1.20 14.23 8.72
N TRP A 88 0.44 13.87 7.70
CA TRP A 88 -0.05 12.51 7.52
C TRP A 88 1.10 11.52 7.34
N PHE A 89 2.06 11.82 6.45
CA PHE A 89 3.19 10.94 6.16
C PHE A 89 4.02 10.66 7.40
N ALA A 90 4.33 11.69 8.19
CA ALA A 90 5.07 11.53 9.43
C ALA A 90 4.35 10.62 10.45
N LYS A 91 3.02 10.70 10.53
CA LYS A 91 2.20 9.83 11.41
C LYS A 91 2.06 8.42 10.86
N ALA A 92 1.82 8.29 9.56
CA ALA A 92 1.60 7.01 8.89
C ALA A 92 2.82 6.08 8.96
N PHE A 93 4.03 6.66 8.98
CA PHE A 93 5.30 5.92 9.02
C PHE A 93 6.09 6.14 10.32
N ALA A 94 5.39 6.43 11.44
CA ALA A 94 6.01 6.62 12.76
C ALA A 94 6.19 5.31 13.54
N ASP A 95 5.65 4.19 13.05
CA ASP A 95 5.73 2.92 13.77
C ASP A 95 7.14 2.29 13.72
N LYS A 96 7.40 1.33 14.62
CA LYS A 96 8.72 0.66 14.74
C LYS A 96 9.13 -0.18 13.52
N ASN A 97 8.21 -0.44 12.60
CA ASN A 97 8.45 -1.22 11.39
C ASN A 97 8.74 -0.33 10.19
N SER A 98 8.68 0.99 10.39
CA SER A 98 8.85 1.99 9.35
C SER A 98 10.08 2.87 9.61
N THR A 99 10.67 3.39 8.54
CA THR A 99 11.78 4.33 8.60
C THR A 99 11.62 5.37 7.50
N ILE A 100 11.46 6.63 7.88
CA ILE A 100 11.47 7.75 6.93
C ILE A 100 12.89 7.94 6.42
N LYS A 101 13.08 7.82 5.11
CA LYS A 101 14.37 7.97 4.42
C LYS A 101 14.58 9.35 3.85
N THR A 102 13.50 9.99 3.39
CA THR A 102 13.54 11.31 2.79
C THR A 102 12.29 12.08 3.21
N ASN A 103 12.48 13.33 3.59
CA ASN A 103 11.44 14.32 3.81
C ASN A 103 12.01 15.66 3.31
N ASP A 104 11.89 15.93 2.01
CA ASP A 104 12.56 17.03 1.30
C ASP A 104 11.51 17.90 0.58
N LYS A 105 11.14 19.02 1.20
CA LYS A 105 10.14 19.96 0.68
C LYS A 105 10.62 20.64 -0.61
N GLU A 106 11.91 20.97 -0.71
CA GLU A 106 12.44 21.65 -1.88
C GLU A 106 12.32 20.79 -3.13
N LYS A 107 12.62 19.49 -2.99
CA LYS A 107 12.42 18.51 -4.07
C LYS A 107 10.98 18.03 -4.20
N GLY A 108 10.11 18.31 -3.22
CA GLY A 108 8.77 17.77 -3.16
C GLY A 108 8.77 16.24 -3.00
N GLN A 109 9.66 15.69 -2.17
CA GLN A 109 9.87 14.25 -2.08
C GLN A 109 9.75 13.72 -0.66
N LEU A 110 8.95 12.68 -0.50
CA LEU A 110 8.82 11.90 0.73
C LEU A 110 9.09 10.43 0.41
N VAL A 111 9.94 9.77 1.20
CA VAL A 111 10.27 8.34 1.05
C VAL A 111 10.31 7.66 2.40
N ALA A 112 9.62 6.54 2.53
CA ALA A 112 9.68 5.67 3.69
C ALA A 112 9.87 4.21 3.28
N ASN A 113 10.62 3.46 4.08
CA ASN A 113 10.63 2.01 4.05
C ASN A 113 9.73 1.51 5.17
N THR A 114 8.93 0.50 4.89
CA THR A 114 8.05 -0.14 5.88
C THR A 114 8.05 -1.65 5.72
N VAL A 115 7.87 -2.37 6.81
CA VAL A 115 7.69 -3.82 6.80
C VAL A 115 6.30 -4.15 7.31
N LEU A 116 5.46 -4.71 6.46
CA LEU A 116 4.17 -5.29 6.84
C LEU A 116 4.45 -6.61 7.57
N ARG A 117 4.66 -6.52 8.90
CA ARG A 117 5.12 -7.67 9.67
C ARG A 117 4.01 -8.67 9.94
N ASN A 118 4.37 -9.96 9.75
CA ASN A 118 3.51 -11.10 10.08
C ASN A 118 2.11 -10.98 9.46
N ILE A 119 2.06 -10.41 8.25
CA ILE A 119 0.80 -9.99 7.62
C ILE A 119 -0.08 -11.19 7.27
N VAL A 120 0.53 -12.33 6.96
CA VAL A 120 -0.18 -13.60 6.74
C VAL A 120 0.51 -14.72 7.52
N LYS A 121 -0.30 -15.60 8.11
CA LYS A 121 0.18 -16.78 8.86
C LYS A 121 -0.37 -18.06 8.26
N PHE A 122 0.53 -18.97 7.92
CA PHE A 122 0.23 -20.37 7.57
C PHE A 122 0.74 -21.28 8.70
N PRO A 123 0.37 -22.57 8.75
CA PRO A 123 0.78 -23.49 9.82
C PRO A 123 2.30 -23.54 10.09
N HIS A 124 3.13 -23.35 9.05
CA HIS A 124 4.59 -23.45 9.16
C HIS A 124 5.31 -22.25 8.55
N GLN A 125 4.59 -21.21 8.15
CA GLN A 125 5.17 -20.04 7.49
C GLN A 125 4.46 -18.77 7.92
N ILE A 126 5.26 -17.76 8.24
CA ILE A 126 4.79 -16.41 8.52
C ILE A 126 5.34 -15.50 7.43
N VAL A 127 4.47 -14.73 6.80
CA VAL A 127 4.82 -13.84 5.69
C VAL A 127 4.82 -12.40 6.16
N SER A 128 5.91 -11.71 5.88
CA SER A 128 6.01 -10.25 5.97
C SER A 128 6.42 -9.69 4.61
N VAL A 129 6.08 -8.43 4.34
CA VAL A 129 6.42 -7.76 3.08
C VAL A 129 7.21 -6.51 3.38
N ASN A 130 8.40 -6.40 2.82
CA ASN A 130 9.22 -5.19 2.89
C ASN A 130 8.93 -4.30 1.69
N MET A 131 8.52 -3.06 1.95
CA MET A 131 8.10 -2.12 0.92
C MET A 131 8.79 -0.77 1.06
N THR A 132 8.95 -0.10 -0.07
CA THR A 132 9.30 1.32 -0.13
C THR A 132 8.12 2.10 -0.67
N VAL A 133 7.72 3.13 0.05
CA VAL A 133 6.72 4.12 -0.38
C VAL A 133 7.46 5.41 -0.76
N ARG A 134 7.26 5.86 -1.97
CA ARG A 134 7.80 7.12 -2.48
C ARG A 134 6.69 8.01 -2.99
N ILE A 135 6.70 9.25 -2.57
CA ILE A 135 5.76 10.29 -2.97
C ILE A 135 6.55 11.43 -3.58
N ASP A 136 6.26 11.76 -4.84
CA ASP A 136 6.84 12.92 -5.52
C ASP A 136 5.70 13.93 -5.78
N VAL A 137 5.85 15.16 -5.27
CA VAL A 137 4.88 16.25 -5.36
C VAL A 137 5.30 17.26 -6.42
N LYS A 138 4.35 17.66 -7.26
CA LYS A 138 4.46 18.77 -8.21
C LYS A 138 3.20 19.61 -8.17
N ASP A 139 3.23 20.76 -8.84
CA ASP A 139 2.03 21.57 -9.00
C ASP A 139 0.90 20.73 -9.61
N GLY A 140 -0.24 20.76 -8.95
CA GLY A 140 -1.46 20.08 -9.37
C GLY A 140 -1.47 18.57 -9.28
N LYS A 141 -0.44 17.90 -8.74
CA LYS A 141 -0.41 16.43 -8.71
C LYS A 141 0.59 15.82 -7.74
N ILE A 142 0.30 14.59 -7.37
CA ILE A 142 1.19 13.69 -6.62
C ILE A 142 1.44 12.45 -7.47
N ARG A 143 2.69 11.97 -7.50
CA ARG A 143 3.01 10.62 -7.94
C ARG A 143 3.28 9.77 -6.69
N LEU A 144 2.50 8.73 -6.50
CA LEU A 144 2.74 7.68 -5.52
C LEU A 144 3.40 6.50 -6.22
N SER A 145 4.54 6.04 -5.72
CA SER A 145 5.23 4.84 -6.19
C SER A 145 5.49 3.92 -5.01
N ASN A 146 5.03 2.68 -5.09
CA ASN A 146 5.26 1.65 -4.09
C ASN A 146 6.13 0.55 -4.71
N THR A 147 7.18 0.15 -4.01
CA THR A 147 8.09 -0.93 -4.44
C THR A 147 7.98 -2.09 -3.46
N ILE A 148 7.80 -3.31 -3.96
CA ILE A 148 7.99 -4.52 -3.16
C ILE A 148 9.48 -4.87 -3.22
N ASN A 149 10.19 -4.66 -2.11
CA ASN A 149 11.63 -4.95 -2.04
C ASN A 149 11.86 -6.47 -1.97
N ASN A 150 11.20 -7.13 -1.00
CA ASN A 150 11.26 -8.58 -0.82
C ASN A 150 10.09 -9.07 0.05
N TYR A 151 9.85 -10.38 0.03
CA TYR A 151 9.05 -11.05 1.04
C TYR A 151 9.99 -11.64 2.10
N ILE A 152 9.57 -11.57 3.37
CA ILE A 152 10.33 -12.12 4.50
C ILE A 152 9.50 -13.27 5.07
N ILE A 153 10.08 -14.47 5.06
CA ILE A 153 9.42 -15.69 5.53
C ILE A 153 10.05 -16.10 6.86
N ASN A 154 9.23 -16.36 7.86
CA ASN A 154 9.64 -16.77 9.21
C ASN A 154 10.67 -15.82 9.87
N SER A 155 10.58 -14.53 9.51
CA SER A 155 11.41 -13.42 10.05
C SER A 155 12.86 -13.35 9.56
N ASP A 156 13.39 -14.33 8.83
CA ASP A 156 14.80 -14.41 8.44
C ASP A 156 15.06 -14.76 6.97
N THR A 157 14.15 -15.46 6.32
CA THR A 157 14.34 -15.89 4.94
C THR A 157 13.78 -14.86 3.95
N GLU A 158 14.65 -14.19 3.20
CA GLU A 158 14.26 -13.21 2.20
C GLU A 158 14.01 -13.85 0.83
N TRP A 159 12.87 -13.54 0.24
CA TRP A 159 12.49 -13.95 -1.10
C TRP A 159 12.39 -12.75 -2.03
N ASP A 160 13.17 -12.75 -3.10
CA ASP A 160 13.13 -11.75 -4.16
C ASP A 160 11.73 -11.76 -4.82
N ALA A 161 11.00 -10.64 -4.72
CA ALA A 161 9.61 -10.54 -5.18
C ALA A 161 9.46 -10.83 -6.68
N LYS A 162 10.40 -10.36 -7.52
CA LYS A 162 10.35 -10.55 -8.98
C LYS A 162 10.53 -12.00 -9.43
N LYS A 163 11.09 -12.86 -8.55
CA LYS A 163 11.26 -14.30 -8.78
C LYS A 163 10.13 -15.13 -8.19
N ARG A 164 9.03 -14.49 -7.84
CA ARG A 164 7.86 -15.12 -7.21
C ARG A 164 6.60 -14.82 -7.98
N TYR A 165 5.59 -15.65 -7.75
CA TYR A 165 4.28 -15.41 -8.31
C TYR A 165 3.72 -14.04 -7.84
N PRO A 166 3.07 -13.24 -8.69
CA PRO A 166 2.59 -13.57 -10.05
C PRO A 166 3.58 -13.29 -11.20
N PHE A 167 4.84 -12.93 -10.92
CA PHE A 167 5.83 -12.60 -11.96
C PHE A 167 6.50 -13.84 -12.58
N VAL A 168 6.49 -14.95 -11.87
CA VAL A 168 7.01 -16.27 -12.31
C VAL A 168 5.98 -17.35 -12.00
N ASP A 169 5.59 -18.10 -13.03
CA ASP A 169 4.56 -19.15 -12.93
C ASP A 169 5.09 -20.50 -12.44
N ASP A 170 6.35 -20.83 -12.75
CA ASP A 170 6.96 -22.12 -12.43
C ASP A 170 7.40 -22.19 -10.96
N GLN A 171 6.44 -22.43 -10.07
CA GLN A 171 6.68 -22.58 -8.64
C GLN A 171 5.86 -23.71 -8.05
N GLU A 172 6.42 -24.39 -7.04
CA GLU A 172 5.66 -25.31 -6.20
C GLU A 172 4.42 -24.64 -5.61
N ALA A 173 3.33 -25.39 -5.50
CA ALA A 173 2.02 -24.89 -5.05
C ALA A 173 2.10 -24.11 -3.71
N LEU A 174 2.90 -24.59 -2.75
CA LEU A 174 3.07 -23.92 -1.46
C LEU A 174 3.79 -22.56 -1.62
N ARG A 175 4.87 -22.51 -2.39
CA ARG A 175 5.61 -21.26 -2.65
C ARG A 175 4.75 -20.25 -3.40
N LYS A 176 3.99 -20.71 -4.40
CA LYS A 176 3.04 -19.90 -5.15
C LYS A 176 2.00 -19.27 -4.22
N LYS A 177 1.43 -20.06 -3.30
CA LYS A 177 0.45 -19.59 -2.33
C LYS A 177 1.03 -18.55 -1.36
N VAL A 178 2.23 -18.81 -0.82
CA VAL A 178 2.91 -17.93 0.12
C VAL A 178 3.26 -16.59 -0.53
N SER A 179 3.86 -16.61 -1.73
CA SER A 179 4.17 -15.38 -2.46
C SER A 179 2.93 -14.60 -2.87
N SER A 180 1.87 -15.30 -3.29
CA SER A 180 0.58 -14.68 -3.63
C SER A 180 0.00 -13.91 -2.44
N SER A 181 0.07 -14.47 -1.23
CA SER A 181 -0.45 -13.79 -0.04
C SER A 181 0.31 -12.49 0.26
N GLY A 182 1.63 -12.51 0.15
CA GLY A 182 2.46 -11.30 0.29
C GLY A 182 2.17 -10.27 -0.80
N TYR A 183 1.99 -10.72 -2.04
CA TYR A 183 1.64 -9.85 -3.16
C TYR A 183 0.28 -9.17 -2.97
N VAL A 184 -0.74 -9.93 -2.57
CA VAL A 184 -2.09 -9.39 -2.30
C VAL A 184 -2.03 -8.38 -1.15
N ALA A 185 -1.26 -8.66 -0.08
CA ALA A 185 -1.07 -7.71 1.01
C ALA A 185 -0.41 -6.41 0.53
N ALA A 186 0.60 -6.48 -0.35
CA ALA A 186 1.23 -5.30 -0.95
C ALA A 186 0.24 -4.49 -1.81
N CYS A 187 -0.63 -5.14 -2.58
CA CYS A 187 -1.66 -4.48 -3.37
C CYS A 187 -2.65 -3.72 -2.47
N ILE A 188 -3.16 -4.38 -1.42
CA ILE A 188 -4.10 -3.77 -0.46
C ILE A 188 -3.44 -2.61 0.28
N PHE A 189 -2.20 -2.78 0.74
CA PHE A 189 -1.45 -1.69 1.36
C PHE A 189 -1.31 -0.48 0.42
N THR A 190 -1.00 -0.72 -0.85
CA THR A 190 -0.89 0.34 -1.87
C THR A 190 -2.19 1.10 -2.07
N GLU A 191 -3.34 0.40 -2.06
CA GLU A 191 -4.67 1.02 -2.13
C GLU A 191 -4.94 1.90 -0.90
N ILE A 192 -4.66 1.41 0.31
CA ILE A 192 -4.83 2.16 1.56
C ILE A 192 -3.96 3.43 1.57
N VAL A 193 -2.69 3.31 1.18
CA VAL A 193 -1.78 4.48 1.09
C VAL A 193 -2.32 5.51 0.10
N ALA A 194 -2.78 5.07 -1.07
CA ALA A 194 -3.30 5.97 -2.10
C ALA A 194 -4.55 6.72 -1.63
N GLU A 195 -5.49 6.03 -0.99
CA GLU A 195 -6.72 6.61 -0.47
C GLU A 195 -6.43 7.63 0.64
N GLN A 196 -5.64 7.25 1.65
CA GLN A 196 -5.28 8.15 2.74
C GLN A 196 -4.44 9.35 2.28
N LEU A 197 -3.54 9.15 1.31
CA LEU A 197 -2.76 10.23 0.71
C LEU A 197 -3.65 11.24 -0.01
N LYS A 198 -4.66 10.76 -0.75
CA LYS A 198 -5.62 11.63 -1.42
C LYS A 198 -6.44 12.44 -0.42
N ASP A 199 -6.91 11.80 0.66
CA ASP A 199 -7.67 12.48 1.72
C ASP A 199 -6.79 13.53 2.44
N ALA A 200 -5.54 13.20 2.73
CA ALA A 200 -4.59 14.14 3.35
C ALA A 200 -4.27 15.32 2.44
N ALA A 201 -4.15 15.09 1.12
CA ALA A 201 -3.84 16.14 0.15
C ALA A 201 -5.00 17.14 -0.03
N THR A 202 -6.25 16.70 0.20
CA THR A 202 -7.46 17.51 0.06
C THR A 202 -8.22 17.57 1.39
N PRO A 203 -7.67 18.22 2.44
CA PRO A 203 -8.33 18.30 3.71
C PRO A 203 -9.70 18.97 3.54
N LYS A 204 -10.73 18.37 4.12
CA LYS A 204 -12.05 18.97 4.17
C LYS A 204 -11.94 20.30 4.90
N VAL A 205 -12.44 21.39 4.33
CA VAL A 205 -12.65 22.64 5.05
C VAL A 205 -13.69 22.35 6.12
N THR A 206 -13.27 22.14 7.34
CA THR A 206 -14.19 22.20 8.50
C THR A 206 -14.58 23.66 8.62
N ASN A 207 -15.84 23.98 8.31
CA ASN A 207 -16.42 25.25 8.70
C ASN A 207 -16.65 25.18 10.21
N ASP A 208 -15.58 25.32 10.98
CA ASP A 208 -15.68 25.61 12.40
C ASP A 208 -16.11 27.08 12.54
N THR A 209 -17.41 27.32 12.35
CA THR A 209 -18.10 28.51 12.84
C THR A 209 -18.57 28.24 14.27
N ASP A 210 -17.63 28.00 15.15
CA ASP A 210 -17.84 28.07 16.58
C ASP A 210 -16.66 28.81 17.23
N ASP A 211 -16.51 30.11 16.85
CA ASP A 211 -15.83 31.09 17.68
C ASP A 211 -16.83 31.56 18.75
N ASP A 212 -17.07 30.76 19.77
CA ASP A 212 -17.60 31.20 21.04
C ASP A 212 -16.46 31.23 22.06
N TRP A 213 -15.88 32.43 22.23
CA TRP A 213 -15.09 32.84 23.38
C TRP A 213 -15.92 33.60 24.38
#